data_b9a48f0f6184bcaad88895c312d05853
#
_entry.id   b9a48f0f6184bcaad88895c312d05853
#
_cell.length_a   1.000
_cell.length_b   1.000
_cell.length_c   1.000
_cell.angle_alpha   90.00
_cell.angle_beta   90.00
_cell.angle_gamma   90.00
#
_symmetry.space_group_name_H-M   'P 1'
#
loop_
_entity.id
_entity.type
_entity.pdbx_description
1 polymer ?
#
loop_
_entity_poly.entity_id
_entity_poly.type
_entity_poly.pdbx_seq_one_letter_code
_entity_poly.pdbx_strand_id
1 'polypeptide(L)'
;HTARPELALTFDDGPDPRWTPALLDLLEAGGHRATFFVIGARAAQHTDLLAEIAKRGHELANHTWSHSYLTVFQSPDTLARDLDRTNQVIEAAAGRVPRWFRPPVGLLSPRVPLGVRRAGLELVAWTATARDGVARTSTAEAMARLEPAIVAGAILVMHDAPVAGDRPLIVLELTRQLLGRMETENLVSVTLSELCEPGRR
;
A
#
# COMPACT_ATOMS: atom_id res chain seq x y z
N HIS A 1 5.86 7.97 -28.87
CA HIS A 1 4.86 7.44 -27.96
C HIS A 1 4.77 8.38 -26.77
N THR A 2 3.64 9.06 -26.60
CA THR A 2 3.34 9.78 -25.35
C THR A 2 3.16 8.75 -24.25
N ALA A 3 3.88 8.88 -23.15
CA ALA A 3 3.72 8.03 -21.98
C ALA A 3 2.26 8.10 -21.49
N ARG A 4 1.69 6.98 -21.06
CA ARG A 4 0.36 6.95 -20.43
C ARG A 4 0.41 7.75 -19.13
N PRO A 5 -0.62 8.55 -18.80
CA PRO A 5 -0.67 9.23 -17.51
C PRO A 5 -0.72 8.22 -16.37
N GLU A 6 0.01 8.50 -15.30
CA GLU A 6 0.30 7.58 -14.20
C GLU A 6 -0.46 7.95 -12.91
N LEU A 7 -0.87 6.93 -12.16
CA LEU A 7 -1.34 7.03 -10.77
C LEU A 7 -0.69 5.92 -9.93
N ALA A 8 -0.90 5.90 -8.61
CA ALA A 8 -0.43 4.83 -7.75
C ALA A 8 -1.61 4.09 -7.09
N LEU A 9 -1.71 2.78 -7.33
CA LEU A 9 -2.51 1.89 -6.53
C LEU A 9 -1.70 1.45 -5.32
N THR A 10 -2.28 1.56 -4.12
CA THR A 10 -1.63 1.15 -2.89
C THR A 10 -2.54 0.23 -2.08
N PHE A 11 -1.92 -0.78 -1.45
CA PHE A 11 -2.62 -1.80 -0.67
C PHE A 11 -2.03 -1.82 0.74
N ASP A 12 -2.89 -1.68 1.75
CA ASP A 12 -2.50 -1.66 3.15
C ASP A 12 -2.83 -3.00 3.84
N ASP A 13 -2.22 -3.25 5.00
CA ASP A 13 -2.46 -4.34 5.94
C ASP A 13 -1.86 -5.70 5.58
N GLY A 14 -1.47 -5.95 4.35
CA GLY A 14 -0.88 -7.21 3.89
C GLY A 14 0.48 -7.57 4.53
N PRO A 15 1.11 -8.65 4.03
CA PRO A 15 0.57 -9.56 3.03
C PRO A 15 -0.43 -10.58 3.62
N ASP A 16 -1.32 -11.10 2.78
CA ASP A 16 -2.20 -12.21 3.14
C ASP A 16 -2.16 -13.28 2.03
N PRO A 17 -1.76 -14.53 2.35
CA PRO A 17 -1.60 -15.59 1.35
C PRO A 17 -2.90 -15.98 0.63
N ARG A 18 -4.05 -15.55 1.13
CA ARG A 18 -5.36 -15.83 0.50
C ARG A 18 -5.69 -14.82 -0.61
N TRP A 19 -5.19 -13.58 -0.50
CA TRP A 19 -5.62 -12.48 -1.36
C TRP A 19 -4.48 -11.90 -2.18
N THR A 20 -3.30 -11.69 -1.56
CA THR A 20 -2.16 -11.03 -2.20
C THR A 20 -1.70 -11.73 -3.48
N PRO A 21 -1.58 -13.08 -3.57
CA PRO A 21 -1.14 -13.73 -4.82
C PRO A 21 -2.08 -13.45 -6.00
N ALA A 22 -3.39 -13.62 -5.80
CA ALA A 22 -4.36 -13.36 -6.87
C ALA A 22 -4.44 -11.87 -7.26
N LEU A 23 -4.16 -10.97 -6.32
CA LEU A 23 -4.04 -9.54 -6.59
C LEU A 23 -2.82 -9.22 -7.47
N LEU A 24 -1.69 -9.87 -7.19
CA LEU A 24 -0.48 -9.75 -8.02
C LEU A 24 -0.74 -10.22 -9.45
N ASP A 25 -1.46 -11.34 -9.62
CA ASP A 25 -1.83 -11.86 -10.95
C ASP A 25 -2.70 -10.86 -11.74
N LEU A 26 -3.66 -10.21 -11.06
CA LEU A 26 -4.51 -9.19 -11.68
C LEU A 26 -3.70 -7.95 -12.13
N LEU A 27 -2.79 -7.49 -11.31
CA LEU A 27 -1.94 -6.33 -11.63
C LEU A 27 -0.99 -6.63 -12.79
N GLU A 28 -0.36 -7.80 -12.77
CA GLU A 28 0.56 -8.25 -13.82
C GLU A 28 -0.13 -8.39 -15.17
N ALA A 29 -1.33 -9.00 -15.20
CA ALA A 29 -2.11 -9.17 -16.42
C ALA A 29 -2.46 -7.84 -17.11
N GLY A 30 -2.63 -6.76 -16.34
CA GLY A 30 -2.87 -5.40 -16.85
C GLY A 30 -1.59 -4.58 -17.08
N GLY A 31 -0.41 -5.11 -16.77
CA GLY A 31 0.85 -4.36 -16.87
C GLY A 31 0.96 -3.24 -15.82
N HIS A 32 0.29 -3.39 -14.69
CA HIS A 32 0.26 -2.41 -13.60
C HIS A 32 1.25 -2.78 -12.48
N ARG A 33 1.84 -1.77 -11.84
CA ARG A 33 2.60 -1.92 -10.60
C ARG A 33 1.92 -1.17 -9.47
N ALA A 34 2.17 -1.61 -8.24
CA ALA A 34 1.55 -1.07 -7.05
C ALA A 34 2.54 -0.99 -5.88
N THR A 35 2.16 -0.30 -4.80
CA THR A 35 2.92 -0.26 -3.56
C THR A 35 2.12 -0.92 -2.44
N PHE A 36 2.74 -1.87 -1.74
CA PHE A 36 2.13 -2.64 -0.65
C PHE A 36 2.69 -2.17 0.70
N PHE A 37 1.82 -1.59 1.52
CA PHE A 37 2.14 -1.17 2.89
C PHE A 37 1.91 -2.34 3.84
N VAL A 38 2.99 -3.03 4.17
CA VAL A 38 2.91 -4.30 4.90
C VAL A 38 3.02 -4.11 6.42
N ILE A 39 2.20 -4.86 7.16
CA ILE A 39 2.33 -4.99 8.61
C ILE A 39 3.49 -5.92 8.92
N GLY A 40 4.50 -5.45 9.65
CA GLY A 40 5.74 -6.17 9.91
C GLY A 40 5.56 -7.56 10.52
N ALA A 41 4.62 -7.72 11.44
CA ALA A 41 4.30 -9.01 12.05
C ALA A 41 3.75 -10.05 11.05
N ARG A 42 3.00 -9.61 10.04
CA ARG A 42 2.51 -10.46 8.93
C ARG A 42 3.62 -10.74 7.93
N ALA A 43 4.35 -9.70 7.59
CA ALA A 43 5.51 -9.77 6.71
C ALA A 43 6.53 -10.82 7.19
N ALA A 44 6.83 -10.86 8.50
CA ALA A 44 7.73 -11.82 9.10
C ALA A 44 7.22 -13.29 9.03
N GLN A 45 5.92 -13.51 8.88
CA GLN A 45 5.31 -14.84 8.72
C GLN A 45 5.25 -15.29 7.25
N HIS A 46 5.39 -14.36 6.29
CA HIS A 46 5.20 -14.60 4.87
C HIS A 46 6.29 -13.96 4.02
N THR A 47 7.56 -14.17 4.40
CA THR A 47 8.73 -13.57 3.72
C THR A 47 8.83 -13.95 2.25
N ASP A 48 8.41 -15.17 1.89
CA ASP A 48 8.37 -15.63 0.50
C ASP A 48 7.40 -14.79 -0.34
N LEU A 49 6.27 -14.40 0.26
CA LEU A 49 5.28 -13.55 -0.42
C LEU A 49 5.79 -12.13 -0.59
N LEU A 50 6.57 -11.60 0.38
CA LEU A 50 7.26 -10.31 0.20
C LEU A 50 8.26 -10.37 -0.97
N ALA A 51 9.05 -11.44 -1.03
CA ALA A 51 9.99 -11.64 -2.13
C ALA A 51 9.28 -11.71 -3.48
N GLU A 52 8.12 -12.37 -3.53
CA GLU A 52 7.29 -12.46 -4.75
C GLU A 52 6.72 -11.10 -5.16
N ILE A 53 6.21 -10.29 -4.22
CA ILE A 53 5.76 -8.91 -4.48
C ILE A 53 6.90 -8.10 -5.11
N ALA A 54 8.09 -8.14 -4.51
CA ALA A 54 9.26 -7.42 -5.02
C ALA A 54 9.74 -7.92 -6.38
N LYS A 55 9.77 -9.25 -6.59
CA LYS A 55 10.19 -9.90 -7.84
C LYS A 55 9.28 -9.54 -9.02
N ARG A 56 7.98 -9.37 -8.78
CA ARG A 56 7.02 -8.92 -9.80
C ARG A 56 7.05 -7.41 -10.04
N GLY A 57 8.02 -6.68 -9.47
CA GLY A 57 8.24 -5.26 -9.73
C GLY A 57 7.33 -4.32 -8.92
N HIS A 58 6.63 -4.83 -7.93
CA HIS A 58 5.88 -3.99 -6.98
C HIS A 58 6.80 -3.44 -5.89
N GLU A 59 6.35 -2.38 -5.22
CA GLU A 59 7.08 -1.75 -4.13
C GLU A 59 6.53 -2.20 -2.78
N LEU A 60 7.43 -2.47 -1.83
CA LEU A 60 7.10 -2.72 -0.43
C LEU A 60 7.32 -1.46 0.40
N ALA A 61 6.39 -1.17 1.30
CA ALA A 61 6.39 -0.01 2.16
C ALA A 61 5.98 -0.42 3.60
N ASN A 62 6.28 0.44 4.57
CA ASN A 62 6.11 0.16 5.98
C ASN A 62 4.72 0.59 6.49
N HIS A 63 4.01 -0.33 7.20
CA HIS A 63 2.72 -0.06 7.84
C HIS A 63 2.72 -0.38 9.35
N THR A 64 3.83 -0.08 10.04
CA THR A 64 4.13 -0.46 11.44
C THR A 64 4.36 -1.95 11.63
N TRP A 65 4.79 -2.33 12.84
CA TRP A 65 4.96 -3.75 13.17
C TRP A 65 3.63 -4.46 13.44
N SER A 66 2.70 -3.82 14.16
CA SER A 66 1.49 -4.49 14.69
C SER A 66 0.17 -3.81 14.33
N HIS A 67 0.19 -2.78 13.48
CA HIS A 67 -0.99 -1.96 13.14
C HIS A 67 -1.66 -1.34 14.39
N SER A 68 -0.88 -0.98 15.41
CA SER A 68 -1.42 -0.39 16.63
C SER A 68 -1.82 1.07 16.44
N TYR A 69 -3.05 1.44 16.80
CA TYR A 69 -3.51 2.84 16.83
C TYR A 69 -2.80 3.67 17.93
N LEU A 70 -2.18 3.00 18.91
CA LEU A 70 -1.39 3.67 19.94
C LEU A 70 -0.06 4.22 19.43
N THR A 71 0.32 3.92 18.20
CA THR A 71 1.52 4.45 17.52
C THR A 71 1.62 5.97 17.62
N VAL A 72 0.48 6.69 17.56
CA VAL A 72 0.45 8.17 17.64
C VAL A 72 0.88 8.73 19.00
N PHE A 73 0.84 7.92 20.05
CA PHE A 73 1.24 8.31 21.40
C PHE A 73 2.68 7.93 21.75
N GLN A 74 3.34 7.13 20.94
CA GLN A 74 4.71 6.71 21.14
C GLN A 74 5.69 7.89 21.08
N SER A 75 6.82 7.76 21.78
CA SER A 75 7.93 8.68 21.56
C SER A 75 8.52 8.47 20.16
N PRO A 76 9.14 9.50 19.56
CA PRO A 76 9.77 9.35 18.24
C PRO A 76 10.79 8.20 18.18
N ASP A 77 11.55 7.96 19.28
CA ASP A 77 12.54 6.87 19.32
C ASP A 77 11.88 5.48 19.43
N THR A 78 10.78 5.39 20.15
CA THR A 78 10.02 4.13 20.24
C THR A 78 9.37 3.79 18.90
N LEU A 79 8.79 4.79 18.25
CA LEU A 79 8.22 4.63 16.92
C LEU A 79 9.31 4.24 15.90
N ALA A 80 10.46 4.92 15.89
CA ALA A 80 11.55 4.58 15.00
C ALA A 80 11.97 3.11 15.12
N ARG A 81 12.14 2.61 16.37
CA ARG A 81 12.47 1.19 16.59
C ARG A 81 11.39 0.22 16.09
N ASP A 82 10.10 0.57 16.24
CA ASP A 82 8.99 -0.23 15.69
C ASP A 82 9.05 -0.29 14.16
N LEU A 83 9.31 0.85 13.53
CA LEU A 83 9.44 0.94 12.07
C LEU A 83 10.69 0.22 11.57
N ASP A 84 11.85 0.37 12.25
CA ASP A 84 13.09 -0.31 11.89
C ASP A 84 12.94 -1.83 11.90
N ARG A 85 12.19 -2.36 12.85
CA ARG A 85 11.89 -3.80 12.90
C ARG A 85 11.15 -4.27 11.64
N THR A 86 10.20 -3.49 11.15
CA THR A 86 9.48 -3.77 9.90
C THR A 86 10.39 -3.60 8.68
N ASN A 87 11.20 -2.52 8.67
CA ASN A 87 12.17 -2.26 7.59
C ASN A 87 13.14 -3.43 7.39
N GLN A 88 13.67 -4.01 8.47
CA GLN A 88 14.58 -5.16 8.43
C GLN A 88 13.94 -6.38 7.75
N VAL A 89 12.67 -6.67 8.05
CA VAL A 89 11.95 -7.78 7.40
C VAL A 89 11.77 -7.51 5.90
N ILE A 90 11.38 -6.29 5.53
CA ILE A 90 11.20 -5.90 4.13
C ILE A 90 12.55 -5.96 3.39
N GLU A 91 13.62 -5.40 3.97
CA GLU A 91 14.96 -5.41 3.37
C GLU A 91 15.48 -6.82 3.15
N ALA A 92 15.32 -7.70 4.14
CA ALA A 92 15.75 -9.09 4.04
C ALA A 92 15.04 -9.85 2.90
N ALA A 93 13.75 -9.56 2.66
CA ALA A 93 12.96 -10.23 1.64
C ALA A 93 13.11 -9.60 0.24
N ALA A 94 13.21 -8.27 0.15
CA ALA A 94 13.20 -7.52 -1.11
C ALA A 94 14.58 -7.01 -1.55
N GLY A 95 15.62 -7.16 -0.70
CA GLY A 95 16.98 -6.66 -0.98
C GLY A 95 17.13 -5.15 -0.95
N ARG A 96 16.13 -4.41 -0.47
CA ARG A 96 16.16 -2.94 -0.36
C ARG A 96 15.36 -2.45 0.84
N VAL A 97 15.84 -1.38 1.47
CA VAL A 97 15.11 -0.68 2.53
C VAL A 97 13.88 0.02 1.94
N PRO A 98 12.69 -0.06 2.58
CA PRO A 98 11.52 0.66 2.13
C PRO A 98 11.74 2.18 2.26
N ARG A 99 11.16 2.95 1.34
CA ARG A 99 11.18 4.41 1.39
C ARG A 99 9.99 4.98 2.15
N TRP A 100 8.81 4.38 1.97
CA TRP A 100 7.54 4.95 2.39
C TRP A 100 6.99 4.34 3.67
N PHE A 101 6.33 5.21 4.45
CA PHE A 101 5.55 4.83 5.61
C PHE A 101 4.15 5.41 5.53
N ARG A 102 3.17 4.60 5.88
CA ARG A 102 1.79 5.05 6.09
C ARG A 102 1.34 4.64 7.50
N PRO A 103 0.82 5.58 8.34
CA PRO A 103 0.34 5.22 9.67
C PRO A 103 -1.02 4.49 9.58
N PRO A 104 -1.31 3.56 10.50
CA PRO A 104 -2.61 2.92 10.62
C PRO A 104 -3.75 3.93 10.60
N VAL A 105 -4.77 3.70 9.76
CA VAL A 105 -5.95 4.55 9.54
C VAL A 105 -5.63 6.04 9.29
N GLY A 106 -4.40 6.37 8.92
CA GLY A 106 -3.98 7.76 8.69
C GLY A 106 -3.83 8.60 9.96
N LEU A 107 -3.79 8.00 11.15
CA LEU A 107 -3.66 8.73 12.40
C LEU A 107 -2.28 9.38 12.54
N LEU A 108 -2.28 10.67 12.84
CA LEU A 108 -1.08 11.49 13.00
C LEU A 108 -1.07 12.22 14.35
N SER A 109 0.13 12.40 14.87
CA SER A 109 0.46 13.34 15.94
C SER A 109 1.77 14.07 15.57
N PRO A 110 2.15 15.18 16.22
CA PRO A 110 3.42 15.86 15.97
C PRO A 110 4.67 14.97 16.16
N ARG A 111 4.54 13.85 16.87
CA ARG A 111 5.61 12.89 17.14
C ARG A 111 5.86 11.93 15.97
N VAL A 112 4.80 11.59 15.21
CA VAL A 112 4.88 10.61 14.11
C VAL A 112 5.89 11.04 13.04
N PRO A 113 5.85 12.25 12.46
CA PRO A 113 6.84 12.65 11.44
C PRO A 113 8.28 12.64 11.95
N LEU A 114 8.49 12.86 13.25
CA LEU A 114 9.83 12.80 13.85
C LEU A 114 10.35 11.36 13.93
N GLY A 115 9.51 10.41 14.36
CA GLY A 115 9.86 8.99 14.41
C GLY A 115 10.09 8.41 13.02
N VAL A 116 9.25 8.76 12.05
CA VAL A 116 9.37 8.34 10.65
C VAL A 116 10.70 8.77 10.05
N ARG A 117 11.08 10.05 10.22
CA ARG A 117 12.39 10.55 9.75
C ARG A 117 13.57 9.87 10.42
N ARG A 118 13.46 9.52 11.72
CA ARG A 118 14.52 8.78 12.43
C ARG A 118 14.71 7.36 11.90
N ALA A 119 13.63 6.74 11.42
CA ALA A 119 13.66 5.45 10.74
C ALA A 119 14.09 5.54 9.26
N GLY A 120 14.46 6.72 8.76
CA GLY A 120 14.86 6.92 7.37
C GLY A 120 13.72 6.86 6.35
N LEU A 121 12.47 6.99 6.81
CA LEU A 121 11.27 6.84 5.98
C LEU A 121 10.63 8.19 5.65
N GLU A 122 9.83 8.20 4.58
CA GLU A 122 8.98 9.31 4.16
C GLU A 122 7.50 8.98 4.44
N LEU A 123 6.78 9.94 5.02
CA LEU A 123 5.36 9.82 5.29
C LEU A 123 4.55 10.05 4.01
N VAL A 124 3.60 9.17 3.71
CA VAL A 124 2.71 9.33 2.57
C VAL A 124 1.24 9.22 2.98
N ALA A 125 0.42 10.12 2.44
CA ALA A 125 -1.03 10.10 2.51
C ALA A 125 -1.64 9.49 1.23
N TRP A 126 -2.89 9.79 0.95
CA TRP A 126 -3.62 9.31 -0.23
C TRP A 126 -4.57 10.39 -0.76
N THR A 127 -4.96 10.23 -2.01
CA THR A 127 -5.99 11.06 -2.65
C THR A 127 -7.38 10.55 -2.30
N ALA A 128 -7.60 9.23 -2.38
CA ALA A 128 -8.86 8.58 -2.04
C ALA A 128 -8.64 7.19 -1.46
N THR A 129 -9.62 6.72 -0.66
CA THR A 129 -9.63 5.37 -0.09
C THR A 129 -10.94 4.66 -0.38
N ALA A 130 -10.86 3.40 -0.73
CA ALA A 130 -12.00 2.52 -0.94
C ALA A 130 -12.82 2.29 0.34
N ARG A 131 -12.20 2.42 1.53
CA ARG A 131 -12.73 2.00 2.83
C ARG A 131 -13.14 0.52 2.87
N ASP A 132 -12.54 -0.30 2.05
CA ASP A 132 -12.76 -1.75 1.96
C ASP A 132 -12.15 -2.52 3.15
N GLY A 133 -11.25 -1.90 3.90
CA GLY A 133 -10.78 -2.37 5.21
C GLY A 133 -11.87 -2.39 6.28
N VAL A 134 -12.98 -1.65 6.11
CA VAL A 134 -14.10 -1.58 7.06
C VAL A 134 -15.15 -2.66 6.74
N ALA A 135 -15.74 -3.25 7.78
CA ALA A 135 -16.81 -4.23 7.61
C ALA A 135 -18.01 -3.64 6.82
N ARG A 136 -18.58 -4.44 5.90
CA ARG A 136 -19.80 -4.16 5.12
C ARG A 136 -19.66 -3.11 4.01
N THR A 137 -18.47 -2.72 3.57
CA THR A 137 -18.34 -1.95 2.33
C THR A 137 -18.56 -2.88 1.14
N SER A 138 -19.48 -2.57 0.27
CA SER A 138 -19.70 -3.26 -1.00
C SER A 138 -18.70 -2.77 -2.07
N THR A 139 -18.47 -3.59 -3.10
CA THR A 139 -17.61 -3.19 -4.23
C THR A 139 -18.12 -1.92 -4.90
N ALA A 140 -19.45 -1.79 -5.08
CA ALA A 140 -20.06 -0.59 -5.67
C ALA A 140 -19.81 0.68 -4.84
N GLU A 141 -19.94 0.61 -3.50
CA GLU A 141 -19.65 1.74 -2.62
C GLU A 141 -18.16 2.10 -2.63
N ALA A 142 -17.28 1.10 -2.67
CA ALA A 142 -15.83 1.31 -2.77
C ALA A 142 -15.47 1.99 -4.09
N MET A 143 -15.99 1.50 -5.21
CA MET A 143 -15.81 2.12 -6.54
C MET A 143 -16.32 3.55 -6.57
N ALA A 144 -17.51 3.83 -6.07
CA ALA A 144 -18.08 5.18 -6.04
C ALA A 144 -17.20 6.18 -5.26
N ARG A 145 -16.44 5.71 -4.25
CA ARG A 145 -15.47 6.56 -3.52
C ARG A 145 -14.18 6.80 -4.29
N LEU A 146 -13.72 5.81 -5.07
CA LEU A 146 -12.48 5.90 -5.83
C LEU A 146 -12.65 6.61 -7.17
N GLU A 147 -13.80 6.45 -7.82
CA GLU A 147 -14.03 6.91 -9.19
C GLU A 147 -13.71 8.39 -9.43
N PRO A 148 -14.08 9.36 -8.55
CA PRO A 148 -13.73 10.77 -8.76
C PRO A 148 -12.22 11.05 -8.68
N ALA A 149 -11.44 10.12 -8.12
CA ALA A 149 -9.99 10.24 -7.94
C ALA A 149 -9.19 9.37 -8.93
N ILE A 150 -9.82 8.78 -9.94
CA ILE A 150 -9.13 8.04 -11.02
C ILE A 150 -8.57 9.06 -12.02
N VAL A 151 -7.52 9.75 -11.61
CA VAL A 151 -6.84 10.80 -12.39
C VAL A 151 -5.33 10.68 -12.25
N ALA A 152 -4.59 11.23 -13.20
CA ALA A 152 -3.13 11.26 -13.14
C ALA A 152 -2.62 11.93 -11.84
N GLY A 153 -1.60 11.33 -11.24
CA GLY A 153 -1.00 11.79 -9.98
C GLY A 153 -1.73 11.36 -8.71
N ALA A 154 -2.86 10.65 -8.82
CA ALA A 154 -3.61 10.18 -7.67
C ALA A 154 -2.90 9.02 -6.96
N ILE A 155 -3.11 8.92 -5.64
CA ILE A 155 -2.73 7.80 -4.79
C ILE A 155 -4.01 7.19 -4.22
N LEU A 156 -4.34 5.97 -4.61
CA LEU A 156 -5.55 5.27 -4.22
C LEU A 156 -5.26 4.18 -3.21
N VAL A 157 -6.07 4.08 -2.14
CA VAL A 157 -5.88 3.11 -1.05
C VAL A 157 -6.97 2.05 -1.07
N MET A 158 -6.53 0.81 -1.06
CA MET A 158 -7.29 -0.42 -0.84
C MET A 158 -6.59 -1.28 0.21
N HIS A 159 -7.13 -2.45 0.56
CA HIS A 159 -6.55 -3.34 1.57
C HIS A 159 -6.49 -4.77 1.04
N ASP A 160 -5.29 -5.38 1.06
CA ASP A 160 -5.08 -6.77 0.61
C ASP A 160 -5.13 -7.79 1.75
N ALA A 161 -5.40 -7.32 2.98
CA ALA A 161 -5.66 -8.17 4.13
C ALA A 161 -6.71 -7.55 5.07
N PRO A 162 -7.51 -8.35 5.80
CA PRO A 162 -8.38 -7.82 6.84
C PRO A 162 -7.55 -7.40 8.06
N VAL A 163 -7.84 -6.24 8.66
CA VAL A 163 -7.16 -5.80 9.89
C VAL A 163 -7.35 -6.83 11.01
N ALA A 164 -8.56 -7.38 11.15
CA ALA A 164 -8.90 -8.39 12.15
C ALA A 164 -9.91 -9.40 11.61
N GLY A 165 -9.83 -10.64 12.12
CA GLY A 165 -10.75 -11.72 11.77
C GLY A 165 -10.48 -12.31 10.38
N ASP A 166 -11.41 -13.16 9.94
CA ASP A 166 -11.29 -13.97 8.71
C ASP A 166 -12.41 -13.64 7.70
N ARG A 167 -12.70 -12.35 7.51
CA ARG A 167 -13.72 -11.93 6.57
C ARG A 167 -13.22 -11.96 5.13
N PRO A 168 -14.09 -12.30 4.17
CA PRO A 168 -13.77 -12.13 2.75
C PRO A 168 -13.52 -10.66 2.42
N LEU A 169 -12.51 -10.42 1.59
CA LEU A 169 -12.22 -9.09 1.04
C LEU A 169 -12.88 -8.94 -0.34
N ILE A 170 -13.27 -7.72 -0.64
CA ILE A 170 -13.75 -7.34 -1.98
C ILE A 170 -12.62 -6.92 -2.92
N VAL A 171 -11.37 -6.94 -2.44
CA VAL A 171 -10.21 -6.34 -3.11
C VAL A 171 -10.00 -6.86 -4.54
N LEU A 172 -10.19 -8.14 -4.80
CA LEU A 172 -9.98 -8.71 -6.13
C LEU A 172 -11.02 -8.19 -7.13
N GLU A 173 -12.29 -8.18 -6.76
CA GLU A 173 -13.36 -7.67 -7.62
C GLU A 173 -13.26 -6.15 -7.77
N LEU A 174 -12.96 -5.45 -6.68
CA LEU A 174 -12.74 -4.00 -6.69
C LEU A 174 -11.58 -3.63 -7.62
N THR A 175 -10.44 -4.32 -7.49
CA THR A 175 -9.27 -4.08 -8.35
C THR A 175 -9.59 -4.35 -9.81
N ARG A 176 -10.29 -5.44 -10.13
CA ARG A 176 -10.70 -5.75 -11.52
C ARG A 176 -11.53 -4.62 -12.14
N GLN A 177 -12.53 -4.11 -11.41
CA GLN A 177 -13.37 -2.98 -11.88
C GLN A 177 -12.54 -1.70 -12.01
N LEU A 178 -11.67 -1.42 -11.06
CA LEU A 178 -10.79 -0.25 -11.08
C LEU A 178 -9.83 -0.27 -12.27
N LEU A 179 -9.19 -1.41 -12.54
CA LEU A 179 -8.28 -1.56 -13.68
C LEU A 179 -9.03 -1.38 -15.01
N GLY A 180 -10.24 -1.93 -15.14
CA GLY A 180 -11.09 -1.70 -16.33
C GLY A 180 -11.45 -0.23 -16.52
N ARG A 181 -11.73 0.50 -15.43
CA ARG A 181 -11.98 1.94 -15.48
C ARG A 181 -10.74 2.73 -15.86
N MET A 182 -9.58 2.37 -15.31
CA MET A 182 -8.29 2.99 -15.64
C MET A 182 -7.93 2.77 -17.12
N GLU A 183 -8.23 1.62 -17.69
CA GLU A 183 -8.01 1.33 -19.10
C GLU A 183 -8.83 2.28 -20.00
N THR A 184 -10.11 2.53 -19.65
CA THR A 184 -10.95 3.49 -20.40
C THR A 184 -10.42 4.92 -20.36
N GLU A 185 -9.73 5.31 -19.29
CA GLU A 185 -9.08 6.62 -19.11
C GLU A 185 -7.61 6.64 -19.61
N ASN A 186 -7.14 5.53 -20.20
CA ASN A 186 -5.75 5.35 -20.65
C ASN A 186 -4.72 5.56 -19.53
N LEU A 187 -5.07 5.25 -18.27
CA LEU A 187 -4.20 5.37 -17.09
C LEU A 187 -3.41 4.07 -16.85
N VAL A 188 -2.23 4.21 -16.25
CA VAL A 188 -1.45 3.08 -15.74
C VAL A 188 -1.08 3.30 -14.28
N SER A 189 -1.09 2.21 -13.48
CA SER A 189 -0.56 2.26 -12.12
C SER A 189 0.92 1.96 -12.11
N VAL A 190 1.66 2.79 -11.39
CA VAL A 190 3.09 2.66 -11.10
C VAL A 190 3.32 2.61 -9.60
N THR A 191 4.54 2.31 -9.14
CA THR A 191 4.87 2.38 -7.72
C THR A 191 4.88 3.83 -7.22
N LEU A 192 4.75 4.03 -5.90
CA LEU A 192 4.85 5.38 -5.31
C LEU A 192 6.19 6.03 -5.61
N SER A 193 7.29 5.27 -5.54
CA SER A 193 8.62 5.82 -5.84
C SER A 193 8.70 6.29 -7.28
N GLU A 194 8.13 5.56 -8.24
CA GLU A 194 8.07 5.98 -9.65
C GLU A 194 7.18 7.20 -9.85
N LEU A 195 5.99 7.24 -9.22
CA LEU A 195 5.07 8.37 -9.31
C LEU A 195 5.67 9.67 -8.74
N CYS A 196 6.49 9.55 -7.68
CA CYS A 196 7.09 10.67 -6.96
C CYS A 196 8.50 11.02 -7.44
N GLU A 197 9.04 10.37 -8.49
CA GLU A 197 10.35 10.70 -9.05
C GLU A 197 10.38 12.12 -9.64
N PRO A 198 11.34 12.97 -9.21
CA PRO A 198 11.51 14.29 -9.83
C PRO A 198 11.89 14.15 -11.31
N GLY A 199 11.09 14.73 -12.20
CA GLY A 199 11.39 14.79 -13.63
C GLY A 199 10.63 13.80 -14.51
N ARG A 200 9.74 12.99 -13.96
CA ARG A 200 8.84 12.09 -14.74
C ARG A 200 7.56 12.77 -15.25
N ARG A 201 7.38 14.06 -14.95
CA ARG A 201 6.21 14.86 -15.39
C ARG A 201 6.47 15.51 -16.74
#